data_db318e98d5d6cdfbca3bd08bd73a13d5
#
_entry.id   db318e98d5d6cdfbca3bd08bd73a13d5
#
_cell.length_a   1.000
_cell.length_b   1.000
_cell.length_c   1.000
_cell.angle_alpha   90.00
_cell.angle_beta   90.00
_cell.angle_gamma   90.00
#
_symmetry.space_group_name_H-M   'P 1'
#
loop_
_entity.id
_entity.type
_entity.pdbx_description
1 polymer ?
#
loop_
_entity_poly.entity_id
_entity_poly.type
_entity_poly.pdbx_seq_one_letter_code
_entity_poly.pdbx_strand_id
1 'polypeptide(L)'
;ERDSFMIALKALGYSMNTHDKNEIQAAYEWLIQQRDTMKPVYAGDDVIDNMISGNKALAVVYSGDGAYIMSENEDLGFLMPEEGTNLWYDAMVMTRDCENTELAYEFMDFMLRDDVAYRNTQYVGYSSPVVAAYEQAQEEDYEGIEAYVPRVGYEKDEIFRYQDTDIKKLFAELWTKVKAQ
;
A
#
# COMPACT_ATOMS: atom_id res chain seq x y z
N GLU A 1 -8.75 -6.71 -3.06
CA GLU A 1 -9.63 -7.32 -2.03
C GLU A 1 -8.96 -7.40 -0.66
N ARG A 2 -7.70 -7.80 -0.62
CA ARG A 2 -6.97 -7.99 0.63
C ARG A 2 -6.77 -6.67 1.36
N ASP A 3 -6.42 -5.62 0.65
CA ASP A 3 -6.25 -4.27 1.20
C ASP A 3 -7.57 -3.71 1.74
N SER A 4 -8.68 -3.95 1.05
CA SER A 4 -10.00 -3.51 1.51
C SER A 4 -10.42 -4.22 2.82
N PHE A 5 -10.14 -5.52 2.94
CA PHE A 5 -10.36 -6.26 4.18
C PHE A 5 -9.42 -5.81 5.30
N MET A 6 -8.18 -5.44 4.98
CA MET A 6 -7.24 -4.87 5.96
C MET A 6 -7.85 -3.66 6.66
N ILE A 7 -8.48 -2.75 5.92
CA ILE A 7 -9.12 -1.56 6.49
C ILE A 7 -10.14 -1.96 7.56
N ALA A 8 -11.04 -2.90 7.23
CA ALA A 8 -12.07 -3.37 8.17
C ALA A 8 -11.47 -4.11 9.37
N LEU A 9 -10.49 -4.99 9.15
CA LEU A 9 -9.82 -5.74 10.21
C LEU A 9 -9.10 -4.80 11.17
N LYS A 10 -8.37 -3.80 10.66
CA LYS A 10 -7.69 -2.81 11.50
C LYS A 10 -8.70 -1.95 12.27
N ALA A 11 -9.77 -1.48 11.64
CA ALA A 11 -10.83 -0.72 12.31
C ALA A 11 -11.50 -1.51 13.45
N LEU A 12 -11.55 -2.83 13.35
CA LEU A 12 -12.07 -3.75 14.39
C LEU A 12 -11.00 -4.17 15.41
N GLY A 13 -9.75 -3.76 15.25
CA GLY A 13 -8.64 -4.11 16.13
C GLY A 13 -8.07 -5.51 15.89
N TYR A 14 -8.36 -6.11 14.75
CA TYR A 14 -7.84 -7.43 14.37
C TYR A 14 -6.56 -7.35 13.54
N SER A 15 -5.79 -8.44 13.51
CA SER A 15 -4.67 -8.58 12.58
C SER A 15 -5.16 -8.67 11.13
N MET A 16 -4.51 -7.94 10.23
CA MET A 16 -4.79 -8.07 8.80
C MET A 16 -4.36 -9.43 8.23
N ASN A 17 -3.61 -10.20 9.02
CA ASN A 17 -3.14 -11.56 8.69
C ASN A 17 -3.96 -12.65 9.39
N THR A 18 -5.11 -12.33 9.95
CA THR A 18 -5.93 -13.31 10.67
C THR A 18 -6.33 -14.48 9.78
N HIS A 19 -6.39 -15.68 10.37
CA HIS A 19 -6.99 -16.88 9.82
C HIS A 19 -8.29 -17.27 10.54
N ASP A 20 -8.72 -16.46 11.52
CA ASP A 20 -10.00 -16.68 12.21
C ASP A 20 -11.17 -16.27 11.31
N LYS A 21 -12.00 -17.24 10.98
CA LYS A 21 -13.16 -17.02 10.10
C LYS A 21 -14.21 -16.09 10.74
N ASN A 22 -14.28 -16.01 12.06
CA ASN A 22 -15.21 -15.09 12.72
C ASN A 22 -14.74 -13.65 12.61
N GLU A 23 -13.44 -13.39 12.73
CA GLU A 23 -12.86 -12.07 12.51
C GLU A 23 -13.02 -11.63 11.05
N ILE A 24 -12.79 -12.55 10.10
CA ILE A 24 -13.00 -12.30 8.66
C ILE A 24 -14.48 -12.01 8.37
N GLN A 25 -15.40 -12.74 9.00
CA GLN A 25 -16.83 -12.50 8.87
C GLN A 25 -17.24 -11.15 9.46
N ALA A 26 -16.70 -10.76 10.62
CA ALA A 26 -16.94 -9.46 11.24
C ALA A 26 -16.43 -8.32 10.33
N ALA A 27 -15.27 -8.49 9.72
CA ALA A 27 -14.73 -7.52 8.75
C ALA A 27 -15.62 -7.40 7.49
N TYR A 28 -16.16 -8.52 7.01
CA TYR A 28 -17.14 -8.50 5.92
C TYR A 28 -18.41 -7.70 6.30
N GLU A 29 -18.96 -7.93 7.47
CA GLU A 29 -20.16 -7.22 7.95
C GLU A 29 -19.89 -5.72 8.11
N TRP A 30 -18.70 -5.36 8.60
CA TRP A 30 -18.25 -3.97 8.67
C TRP A 30 -18.17 -3.32 7.26
N LEU A 31 -17.62 -4.03 6.27
CA LEU A 31 -17.55 -3.54 4.88
C LEU A 31 -18.93 -3.38 4.25
N ILE A 32 -19.88 -4.28 4.54
CA ILE A 32 -21.28 -4.14 4.11
C ILE A 32 -21.91 -2.88 4.73
N GLN A 33 -21.73 -2.67 6.03
CA GLN A 33 -22.23 -1.48 6.70
C GLN A 33 -21.61 -0.20 6.14
N GLN A 34 -20.29 -0.19 5.92
CA GLN A 34 -19.59 0.92 5.29
C GLN A 34 -20.13 1.20 3.87
N ARG A 35 -20.32 0.15 3.07
CA ARG A 35 -20.90 0.27 1.73
C ARG A 35 -22.28 0.93 1.75
N ASP A 36 -23.15 0.47 2.63
CA ASP A 36 -24.54 0.91 2.69
C ASP A 36 -24.68 2.34 3.23
N THR A 37 -23.76 2.77 4.11
CA THR A 37 -23.78 4.10 4.74
C THR A 37 -22.97 5.14 3.97
N MET A 38 -21.78 4.80 3.49
CA MET A 38 -20.84 5.75 2.89
C MET A 38 -20.85 5.72 1.35
N LYS A 39 -21.37 4.66 0.76
CA LYS A 39 -21.39 4.44 -0.70
C LYS A 39 -20.00 4.65 -1.34
N PRO A 40 -18.96 3.93 -0.88
CA PRO A 40 -17.62 4.09 -1.41
C PRO A 40 -17.55 3.73 -2.88
N VAL A 41 -16.62 4.35 -3.59
CA VAL A 41 -16.25 3.94 -4.94
C VAL A 41 -15.03 3.01 -4.82
N TYR A 42 -15.15 1.80 -5.34
CA TYR A 42 -14.03 0.88 -5.42
C TYR A 42 -13.28 1.17 -6.72
N ALA A 43 -12.19 1.93 -6.59
CA ALA A 43 -11.40 2.44 -7.68
C ALA A 43 -10.11 1.63 -7.87
N GLY A 44 -9.50 1.77 -9.04
CA GLY A 44 -8.11 1.43 -9.30
C GLY A 44 -7.26 2.71 -9.30
N ASP A 45 -6.33 2.83 -10.24
CA ASP A 45 -5.42 3.99 -10.34
C ASP A 45 -6.14 5.31 -10.66
N ASP A 46 -7.37 5.26 -11.14
CA ASP A 46 -8.25 6.42 -11.35
C ASP A 46 -8.57 7.18 -10.04
N VAL A 47 -8.27 6.61 -8.87
CA VAL A 47 -8.37 7.31 -7.58
C VAL A 47 -7.47 8.53 -7.54
N ILE A 48 -6.29 8.48 -8.14
CA ILE A 48 -5.31 9.57 -8.17
C ILE A 48 -5.92 10.82 -8.81
N ASP A 49 -6.42 10.71 -10.03
CA ASP A 49 -7.05 11.81 -10.76
C ASP A 49 -8.29 12.36 -10.03
N ASN A 50 -9.07 11.47 -9.42
CA ASN A 50 -10.25 11.86 -8.65
C ASN A 50 -9.91 12.67 -7.40
N MET A 51 -8.81 12.35 -6.72
CA MET A 51 -8.33 13.12 -5.57
C MET A 51 -7.75 14.46 -6.01
N ILE A 52 -6.84 14.48 -6.98
CA ILE A 52 -6.23 15.71 -7.50
C ILE A 52 -7.30 16.71 -7.95
N SER A 53 -8.33 16.23 -8.64
CA SER A 53 -9.44 17.09 -9.14
C SER A 53 -10.44 17.51 -8.05
N GLY A 54 -10.28 17.07 -6.79
CA GLY A 54 -11.22 17.37 -5.71
C GLY A 54 -12.58 16.67 -5.84
N ASN A 55 -12.71 15.67 -6.72
CA ASN A 55 -13.95 14.91 -6.90
C ASN A 55 -14.26 13.98 -5.72
N LYS A 56 -13.28 13.70 -4.87
CA LYS A 56 -13.38 12.88 -3.66
C LYS A 56 -12.72 13.60 -2.49
N ALA A 57 -13.33 13.49 -1.33
CA ALA A 57 -12.84 14.11 -0.10
C ALA A 57 -11.88 13.20 0.69
N LEU A 58 -11.96 11.88 0.48
CA LEU A 58 -11.16 10.88 1.18
C LEU A 58 -10.93 9.68 0.27
N ALA A 59 -9.70 9.16 0.29
CA ALA A 59 -9.34 7.92 -0.38
C ALA A 59 -8.34 7.11 0.44
N VAL A 60 -8.30 5.81 0.22
CA VAL A 60 -7.21 4.93 0.67
C VAL A 60 -6.31 4.69 -0.53
N VAL A 61 -5.06 5.10 -0.41
CA VAL A 61 -4.06 5.04 -1.49
C VAL A 61 -2.74 4.50 -0.93
N TYR A 62 -1.84 4.10 -1.80
CA TYR A 62 -0.47 3.82 -1.42
C TYR A 62 0.29 5.12 -1.12
N SER A 63 1.33 5.02 -0.32
CA SER A 63 2.09 6.19 0.14
C SER A 63 2.71 7.00 -1.01
N GLY A 64 3.24 6.34 -2.05
CA GLY A 64 3.77 7.02 -3.23
C GLY A 64 2.69 7.77 -4.02
N ASP A 65 1.50 7.17 -4.17
CA ASP A 65 0.35 7.84 -4.78
C ASP A 65 -0.07 9.05 -3.93
N GLY A 66 -0.05 8.90 -2.59
CA GLY A 66 -0.32 9.98 -1.65
C GLY A 66 0.65 11.14 -1.80
N ALA A 67 1.95 10.87 -1.91
CA ALA A 67 2.98 11.88 -2.14
C ALA A 67 2.75 12.62 -3.47
N TYR A 68 2.45 11.88 -4.54
CA TYR A 68 2.15 12.46 -5.84
C TYR A 68 0.86 13.31 -5.82
N ILE A 69 -0.21 12.81 -5.23
CA ILE A 69 -1.48 13.55 -5.10
C ILE A 69 -1.27 14.87 -4.37
N MET A 70 -0.49 14.89 -3.28
CA MET A 70 -0.19 16.13 -2.55
C MET A 70 0.69 17.09 -3.34
N SER A 71 1.59 16.60 -4.21
CA SER A 71 2.39 17.47 -5.07
C SER A 71 1.57 18.18 -6.15
N GLU A 72 0.44 17.59 -6.56
CA GLU A 72 -0.46 18.15 -7.57
C GLU A 72 -1.62 18.96 -6.95
N ASN A 73 -1.91 18.78 -5.66
CA ASN A 73 -3.00 19.48 -4.97
C ASN A 73 -2.62 19.75 -3.50
N GLU A 74 -2.20 20.97 -3.20
CA GLU A 74 -1.75 21.43 -1.88
C GLU A 74 -2.86 21.42 -0.79
N ASP A 75 -4.13 21.34 -1.19
CA ASP A 75 -5.26 21.27 -0.25
C ASP A 75 -5.43 19.87 0.36
N LEU A 76 -4.68 18.88 -0.11
CA LEU A 76 -4.76 17.49 0.34
C LEU A 76 -3.62 17.14 1.30
N GLY A 77 -3.91 16.22 2.23
CA GLY A 77 -2.95 15.70 3.17
C GLY A 77 -2.96 14.17 3.20
N PHE A 78 -1.87 13.58 3.65
CA PHE A 78 -1.73 12.14 3.86
C PHE A 78 -1.78 11.82 5.35
N LEU A 79 -2.43 10.73 5.71
CA LEU A 79 -2.58 10.26 7.08
C LEU A 79 -2.35 8.76 7.17
N MET A 80 -1.48 8.34 8.07
CA MET A 80 -1.36 6.94 8.48
C MET A 80 -2.25 6.70 9.71
N PRO A 81 -3.26 5.81 9.62
CA PRO A 81 -4.23 5.62 10.71
C PRO A 81 -3.57 5.04 11.97
N GLU A 82 -4.09 5.44 13.15
CA GLU A 82 -3.64 4.93 14.45
C GLU A 82 -4.02 3.47 14.69
N GLU A 83 -4.99 2.96 13.97
CA GLU A 83 -5.38 1.56 13.97
C GLU A 83 -4.34 0.64 13.34
N GLY A 84 -3.40 1.23 12.62
CA GLY A 84 -2.34 0.51 11.90
C GLY A 84 -2.64 0.35 10.42
N THR A 85 -1.62 0.05 9.66
CA THR A 85 -1.68 -0.13 8.22
C THR A 85 -0.77 -1.24 7.74
N ASN A 86 -0.71 -1.43 6.42
CA ASN A 86 0.20 -2.35 5.77
C ASN A 86 1.57 -1.67 5.54
N LEU A 87 2.60 -2.26 6.09
CA LEU A 87 3.98 -1.99 5.66
C LEU A 87 4.37 -3.05 4.64
N TRP A 88 4.81 -2.63 3.45
CA TRP A 88 5.11 -3.55 2.36
C TRP A 88 6.47 -3.25 1.74
N TYR A 89 7.01 -4.24 1.06
CA TYR A 89 8.30 -4.16 0.38
C TYR A 89 8.15 -4.76 -1.01
N ASP A 90 8.56 -4.01 -2.02
CA ASP A 90 8.80 -4.58 -3.34
C ASP A 90 10.15 -5.26 -3.38
N ALA A 91 10.22 -6.40 -4.02
CA ALA A 91 11.43 -7.18 -4.11
C ALA A 91 11.70 -7.60 -5.56
N MET A 92 12.92 -7.38 -5.99
CA MET A 92 13.42 -7.93 -7.24
C MET A 92 13.92 -9.34 -6.99
N VAL A 93 13.44 -10.31 -7.75
CA VAL A 93 13.77 -11.72 -7.59
C VAL A 93 14.24 -12.34 -8.91
N MET A 94 15.21 -13.22 -8.83
CA MET A 94 15.65 -14.04 -9.95
C MET A 94 14.93 -15.39 -9.92
N THR A 95 14.38 -15.82 -11.05
CA THR A 95 13.72 -17.13 -11.17
C THR A 95 14.74 -18.26 -11.09
N ARG A 96 14.30 -19.45 -10.62
CA ARG A 96 15.18 -20.62 -10.48
C ARG A 96 15.86 -21.03 -11.80
N ASP A 97 15.15 -20.90 -12.91
CA ASP A 97 15.60 -21.34 -14.23
C ASP A 97 16.12 -20.17 -15.07
N CYS A 98 16.66 -19.12 -14.41
CA CYS A 98 17.27 -17.99 -15.11
C CYS A 98 18.52 -18.44 -15.85
N GLU A 99 18.53 -18.31 -17.17
CA GLU A 99 19.67 -18.69 -18.02
C GLU A 99 20.82 -17.68 -17.99
N ASN A 100 20.52 -16.41 -17.65
CA ASN A 100 21.49 -15.31 -17.63
C ASN A 100 21.67 -14.77 -16.21
N THR A 101 22.07 -15.62 -15.27
CA THR A 101 22.20 -15.26 -13.85
C THR A 101 23.17 -14.10 -13.60
N GLU A 102 24.28 -14.07 -14.34
CA GLU A 102 25.31 -13.01 -14.22
C GLU A 102 24.72 -11.65 -14.60
N LEU A 103 24.05 -11.56 -15.75
CA LEU A 103 23.39 -10.35 -16.20
C LEU A 103 22.25 -9.93 -15.26
N ALA A 104 21.52 -10.89 -14.69
CA ALA A 104 20.49 -10.60 -13.71
C ALA A 104 21.08 -9.93 -12.44
N TYR A 105 22.21 -10.42 -11.95
CA TYR A 105 22.92 -9.77 -10.83
C TYR A 105 23.46 -8.39 -11.20
N GLU A 106 24.07 -8.25 -12.38
CA GLU A 106 24.52 -6.93 -12.87
C GLU A 106 23.37 -5.91 -12.93
N PHE A 107 22.18 -6.34 -13.35
CA PHE A 107 21.00 -5.48 -13.37
C PHE A 107 20.53 -5.13 -11.96
N MET A 108 20.51 -6.09 -11.02
CA MET A 108 20.16 -5.82 -9.63
C MET A 108 21.14 -4.83 -8.99
N ASP A 109 22.45 -5.03 -9.21
CA ASP A 109 23.50 -4.13 -8.72
C ASP A 109 23.38 -2.74 -9.34
N PHE A 110 23.05 -2.66 -10.63
CA PHE A 110 22.78 -1.37 -11.28
C PHE A 110 21.62 -0.64 -10.62
N MET A 111 20.53 -1.33 -10.28
CA MET A 111 19.36 -0.74 -9.62
C MET A 111 19.65 -0.27 -8.19
N LEU A 112 20.67 -0.83 -7.53
CA LEU A 112 21.10 -0.45 -6.17
C LEU A 112 22.15 0.68 -6.15
N ARG A 113 22.58 1.18 -7.29
CA ARG A 113 23.47 2.35 -7.34
C ARG A 113 22.73 3.57 -6.80
N ASP A 114 23.40 4.40 -6.03
CA ASP A 114 22.84 5.59 -5.39
C ASP A 114 22.11 6.49 -6.39
N ASP A 115 22.75 6.80 -7.53
CA ASP A 115 22.21 7.65 -8.57
C ASP A 115 21.00 7.05 -9.30
N VAL A 116 20.96 5.74 -9.45
CA VAL A 116 19.83 5.02 -10.07
C VAL A 116 18.68 4.89 -9.10
N ALA A 117 18.95 4.48 -7.87
CA ALA A 117 17.97 4.35 -6.81
C ALA A 117 17.30 5.70 -6.49
N TYR A 118 18.06 6.81 -6.48
CA TYR A 118 17.52 8.14 -6.31
C TYR A 118 16.54 8.53 -7.42
N ARG A 119 16.91 8.30 -8.69
CA ARG A 119 16.01 8.58 -9.83
C ARG A 119 14.75 7.70 -9.80
N ASN A 120 14.88 6.45 -9.37
CA ASN A 120 13.72 5.58 -9.23
C ASN A 120 12.76 6.12 -8.17
N THR A 121 13.27 6.52 -7.01
CA THR A 121 12.41 7.06 -5.94
C THR A 121 11.73 8.37 -6.36
N GLN A 122 12.42 9.24 -7.09
CA GLN A 122 11.81 10.45 -7.67
C GLN A 122 10.67 10.13 -8.64
N TYR A 123 10.81 9.05 -9.41
CA TYR A 123 9.81 8.67 -10.41
C TYR A 123 8.58 7.98 -9.82
N VAL A 124 8.80 7.09 -8.83
CA VAL A 124 7.72 6.26 -8.27
C VAL A 124 7.13 6.79 -6.96
N GLY A 125 7.78 7.77 -6.30
CA GLY A 125 7.32 8.36 -5.03
C GLY A 125 7.48 7.47 -3.80
N TYR A 126 8.12 6.30 -3.92
CA TYR A 126 8.31 5.37 -2.79
C TYR A 126 9.71 5.43 -2.22
N SER A 127 9.84 5.17 -0.90
CA SER A 127 11.11 5.16 -0.21
C SER A 127 12.06 4.11 -0.76
N SER A 128 13.31 4.50 -0.99
CA SER A 128 14.36 3.59 -1.44
C SER A 128 14.94 2.77 -0.28
N PRO A 129 15.29 1.48 -0.47
CA PRO A 129 16.09 0.72 0.49
C PRO A 129 17.58 1.10 0.45
N VAL A 130 18.03 1.89 -0.54
CA VAL A 130 19.38 2.42 -0.63
C VAL A 130 19.48 3.69 0.21
N VAL A 131 20.24 3.62 1.31
CA VAL A 131 20.28 4.67 2.34
C VAL A 131 20.63 6.05 1.75
N ALA A 132 21.69 6.13 0.93
CA ALA A 132 22.08 7.40 0.30
C ALA A 132 20.99 8.01 -0.58
N ALA A 133 20.29 7.18 -1.37
CA ALA A 133 19.18 7.62 -2.21
C ALA A 133 17.96 8.04 -1.37
N TYR A 134 17.68 7.33 -0.27
CA TYR A 134 16.61 7.67 0.66
C TYR A 134 16.85 9.02 1.33
N GLU A 135 18.05 9.22 1.90
CA GLU A 135 18.44 10.45 2.60
C GLU A 135 18.41 11.65 1.64
N GLN A 136 18.98 11.49 0.44
CA GLN A 136 18.95 12.54 -0.57
C GLN A 136 17.52 12.91 -0.99
N ALA A 137 16.68 11.93 -1.29
CA ALA A 137 15.30 12.19 -1.69
C ALA A 137 14.48 12.82 -0.55
N GLN A 138 14.72 12.41 0.70
CA GLN A 138 14.06 13.02 1.85
C GLN A 138 14.45 14.48 2.04
N GLU A 139 15.70 14.86 1.78
CA GLU A 139 16.19 16.22 1.92
C GLU A 139 15.79 17.11 0.75
N GLU A 140 15.85 16.60 -0.48
CA GLU A 140 15.72 17.42 -1.70
C GLU A 140 14.28 17.43 -2.26
N ASP A 141 13.55 16.29 -2.20
CA ASP A 141 12.28 16.13 -2.91
C ASP A 141 11.08 15.97 -1.97
N TYR A 142 11.29 15.37 -0.76
CA TYR A 142 10.22 14.96 0.13
C TYR A 142 10.36 15.49 1.55
N GLU A 143 11.01 16.65 1.74
CA GLU A 143 11.14 17.27 3.06
C GLU A 143 9.76 17.54 3.67
N GLY A 144 9.51 16.97 4.86
CA GLY A 144 8.25 17.12 5.57
C GLY A 144 7.08 16.32 5.00
N ILE A 145 7.27 15.51 3.97
CA ILE A 145 6.22 14.67 3.37
C ILE A 145 6.12 13.35 4.14
N GLU A 146 5.12 13.25 5.02
CA GLU A 146 4.90 12.08 5.87
C GLU A 146 4.68 10.79 5.04
N ALA A 147 4.04 10.90 3.88
CA ALA A 147 3.81 9.77 2.97
C ALA A 147 5.09 9.11 2.48
N TYR A 148 6.21 9.86 2.39
CA TYR A 148 7.50 9.31 1.95
C TYR A 148 8.22 8.53 3.04
N VAL A 149 7.96 8.83 4.31
CA VAL A 149 8.68 8.23 5.46
C VAL A 149 7.92 7.01 5.99
N PRO A 150 8.44 5.78 5.82
CA PRO A 150 7.76 4.59 6.34
C PRO A 150 7.75 4.61 7.88
N ARG A 151 6.58 4.33 8.47
CA ARG A 151 6.39 4.26 9.94
C ARG A 151 6.88 2.91 10.49
N VAL A 152 8.20 2.67 10.39
CA VAL A 152 8.81 1.41 10.83
C VAL A 152 8.77 1.30 12.36
N GLY A 153 8.35 0.15 12.87
CA GLY A 153 8.33 -0.16 14.31
C GLY A 153 7.06 0.25 15.04
N TYR A 154 6.05 0.78 14.34
CA TYR A 154 4.75 0.98 14.94
C TYR A 154 4.06 -0.37 15.17
N GLU A 155 3.67 -0.67 16.41
CA GLU A 155 3.24 -2.01 16.83
C GLU A 155 1.98 -2.54 16.11
N LYS A 156 1.14 -1.64 15.61
CA LYS A 156 -0.08 -2.01 14.90
C LYS A 156 0.10 -2.11 13.39
N ASP A 157 1.25 -1.68 12.83
CA ASP A 157 1.53 -1.88 11.42
C ASP A 157 2.00 -3.30 11.18
N GLU A 158 1.53 -3.89 10.10
CA GLU A 158 1.84 -5.28 9.79
C GLU A 158 2.30 -5.42 8.34
N ILE A 159 3.09 -6.47 8.08
CA ILE A 159 3.42 -6.92 6.72
C ILE A 159 2.47 -8.05 6.36
N PHE A 160 1.93 -8.03 5.15
CA PHE A 160 1.11 -9.13 4.65
C PHE A 160 1.90 -10.44 4.64
N ARG A 161 1.32 -11.48 5.25
CA ARG A 161 1.88 -12.82 5.29
C ARG A 161 1.17 -13.73 4.29
N TYR A 162 1.77 -14.88 4.04
CA TYR A 162 1.13 -15.92 3.25
C TYR A 162 -0.20 -16.33 3.89
N GLN A 163 -1.21 -16.50 3.06
CA GLN A 163 -2.53 -17.03 3.46
C GLN A 163 -2.78 -18.37 2.78
N ASP A 164 -3.38 -19.30 3.52
CA ASP A 164 -3.81 -20.58 2.99
C ASP A 164 -4.86 -20.41 1.89
N THR A 165 -4.94 -21.41 1.02
CA THR A 165 -5.86 -21.39 -0.12
C THR A 165 -7.31 -21.22 0.30
N ASP A 166 -7.74 -21.81 1.42
CA ASP A 166 -9.12 -21.70 1.91
C ASP A 166 -9.43 -20.31 2.43
N ILE A 167 -8.47 -19.67 3.08
CA ILE A 167 -8.59 -18.27 3.54
C ILE A 167 -8.64 -17.32 2.34
N LYS A 168 -7.77 -17.51 1.33
CA LYS A 168 -7.81 -16.72 0.09
C LYS A 168 -9.16 -16.82 -0.62
N LYS A 169 -9.71 -18.03 -0.73
CA LYS A 169 -11.05 -18.25 -1.32
C LYS A 169 -12.14 -17.55 -0.53
N LEU A 170 -12.08 -17.63 0.79
CA LEU A 170 -13.06 -16.95 1.66
C LEU A 170 -13.03 -15.43 1.45
N PHE A 171 -11.86 -14.80 1.43
CA PHE A 171 -11.74 -13.38 1.13
C PHE A 171 -12.30 -13.02 -0.25
N ALA A 172 -11.99 -13.81 -1.28
CA ALA A 172 -12.47 -13.57 -2.64
C ALA A 172 -14.01 -13.69 -2.75
N GLU A 173 -14.59 -14.70 -2.11
CA GLU A 173 -16.04 -14.91 -2.06
C GLU A 173 -16.76 -13.75 -1.35
N LEU A 174 -16.25 -13.36 -0.18
CA LEU A 174 -16.84 -12.28 0.61
C LEU A 174 -16.67 -10.92 -0.09
N TRP A 175 -15.51 -10.67 -0.71
CA TRP A 175 -15.30 -9.45 -1.50
C TRP A 175 -16.24 -9.35 -2.70
N THR A 176 -16.51 -10.46 -3.35
CA THR A 176 -17.51 -10.50 -4.43
C THR A 176 -18.89 -10.08 -3.91
N LYS A 177 -19.28 -10.53 -2.71
CA LYS A 177 -20.54 -10.14 -2.08
C LYS A 177 -20.55 -8.66 -1.65
N VAL A 178 -19.41 -8.11 -1.18
CA VAL A 178 -19.30 -6.69 -0.84
C VAL A 178 -19.57 -5.83 -2.09
N LYS A 179 -19.03 -6.22 -3.24
CA LYS A 179 -19.20 -5.49 -4.51
C LYS A 179 -20.55 -5.74 -5.21
N ALA A 180 -21.23 -6.83 -4.89
CA ALA A 180 -22.55 -7.10 -5.44
C ALA A 180 -23.57 -6.18 -4.76
N GLN A 181 -24.20 -5.33 -5.59
CA GLN A 181 -25.30 -4.46 -5.16
C GLN A 181 -26.62 -5.23 -5.11
#